data_5e1f2fe51418dd381bfc1ed2e718fb15
#
_entry.id   5e1f2fe51418dd381bfc1ed2e718fb15
#
_cell.length_a   1.000
_cell.length_b   1.000
_cell.length_c   1.000
_cell.angle_alpha   90.00
_cell.angle_beta   90.00
_cell.angle_gamma   90.00
#
_symmetry.space_group_name_H-M   'P 1'
#
loop_
_entity.id
_entity.type
_entity.pdbx_description
1 polymer ?
#
loop_
_entity_poly.entity_id
_entity_poly.type
_entity_poly.pdbx_seq_one_letter_code
_entity_poly.pdbx_strand_id
1 'polypeptide(L)'
;MSALFQDPARFAALQSGYLMKQAQLWTSMLGQSGAGGSLVAPEPGDRRFAAAEWRDNPYYAYVKQSYLLASRFLSDLAESAELDAKSKDRLRFAVKQWSDAMCPANFAATNPAVLKQALDSSGESITRGIANLIADTHRGRISQTDESAFEVGGNLALTPGDVVYENELMQLIQYRAATPLVGARPFVMVPPCINKFYILDLRPDNSFVRYAVEQGHTVFMVSWRNVGPAQGHYDWDDYVESILKAFEVAREITRCDRVNALGFCVGGTLLGAALAVLAAKGENTVESVTYLATMLDFSAPGQIGLFVDEKGIAARDAAIGNGGILPGAELASTFNMLRANDLIWPYVVNNYLMGGAPAAFDLLYWNADSTNLPGPMYCSYVRNTYL
;
A
#
# COMPACT_ATOMS: atom_id res chain seq x y z
N MET A 1 24.91 -11.84 10.65
CA MET A 1 25.17 -12.48 11.97
C MET A 1 26.37 -11.88 12.70
N SER A 2 27.48 -11.56 12.05
CA SER A 2 28.66 -10.97 12.72
C SER A 2 28.40 -9.64 13.46
N ALA A 3 27.56 -8.77 12.92
CA ALA A 3 27.26 -7.46 13.51
C ALA A 3 26.48 -7.51 14.86
N LEU A 4 25.75 -8.58 15.12
CA LEU A 4 25.02 -8.79 16.39
C LEU A 4 25.93 -9.23 17.54
N PHE A 5 27.13 -9.73 17.24
CA PHE A 5 28.08 -10.26 18.22
C PHE A 5 29.27 -9.32 18.45
N GLN A 6 29.23 -8.10 17.92
CA GLN A 6 30.34 -7.13 18.11
C GLN A 6 30.41 -6.60 19.54
N ASP A 7 29.26 -6.58 20.26
CA ASP A 7 29.22 -6.31 21.72
C ASP A 7 28.62 -7.54 22.47
N PRO A 8 29.43 -8.53 22.85
CA PRO A 8 28.98 -9.72 23.57
C PRO A 8 28.36 -9.40 24.94
N ALA A 9 28.81 -8.33 25.60
CA ALA A 9 28.31 -7.95 26.92
C ALA A 9 26.84 -7.41 26.80
N ARG A 10 26.58 -6.58 25.82
CA ARG A 10 25.26 -6.05 25.53
C ARG A 10 24.30 -7.16 25.08
N PHE A 11 24.75 -8.06 24.24
CA PHE A 11 23.97 -9.24 23.83
C PHE A 11 23.61 -10.10 25.04
N ALA A 12 24.58 -10.44 25.91
CA ALA A 12 24.36 -11.22 27.11
C ALA A 12 23.38 -10.53 28.08
N ALA A 13 23.45 -9.21 28.21
CA ALA A 13 22.53 -8.42 29.04
C ALA A 13 21.07 -8.49 28.50
N LEU A 14 20.89 -8.33 27.18
CA LEU A 14 19.58 -8.43 26.53
C LEU A 14 19.02 -9.84 26.69
N GLN A 15 19.84 -10.87 26.45
CA GLN A 15 19.44 -12.27 26.59
C GLN A 15 19.05 -12.60 28.05
N SER A 16 19.86 -12.20 29.02
CA SER A 16 19.58 -12.41 30.44
C SER A 16 18.27 -11.72 30.87
N GLY A 17 18.07 -10.47 30.44
CA GLY A 17 16.84 -9.72 30.70
C GLY A 17 15.59 -10.40 30.10
N TYR A 18 15.70 -10.93 28.88
CA TYR A 18 14.65 -11.69 28.25
C TYR A 18 14.32 -12.97 29.02
N LEU A 19 15.35 -13.78 29.37
CA LEU A 19 15.18 -15.03 30.10
C LEU A 19 14.57 -14.81 31.49
N MET A 20 15.00 -13.76 32.21
CA MET A 20 14.40 -13.40 33.50
C MET A 20 12.91 -13.06 33.39
N LYS A 21 12.53 -12.28 32.38
CA LYS A 21 11.12 -11.95 32.15
C LYS A 21 10.31 -13.18 31.73
N GLN A 22 10.85 -14.07 30.94
CA GLN A 22 10.20 -15.34 30.56
C GLN A 22 10.01 -16.23 31.81
N ALA A 23 11.02 -16.33 32.69
CA ALA A 23 10.91 -17.06 33.95
C ALA A 23 9.85 -16.44 34.87
N GLN A 24 9.81 -15.11 34.99
CA GLN A 24 8.79 -14.39 35.74
C GLN A 24 7.38 -14.64 35.18
N LEU A 25 7.22 -14.62 33.84
CA LEU A 25 5.94 -14.91 33.20
C LEU A 25 5.49 -16.34 33.49
N TRP A 26 6.42 -17.33 33.41
CA TRP A 26 6.14 -18.73 33.73
C TRP A 26 5.71 -18.93 35.17
N THR A 27 6.43 -18.31 36.13
CA THR A 27 6.06 -18.38 37.57
C THR A 27 4.73 -17.70 37.86
N SER A 28 4.40 -16.59 37.18
CA SER A 28 3.08 -15.92 37.34
C SER A 28 1.93 -16.79 36.82
N MET A 29 2.15 -17.59 35.77
CA MET A 29 1.16 -18.52 35.25
C MET A 29 0.90 -19.69 36.23
N LEU A 30 1.93 -20.20 36.87
CA LEU A 30 1.83 -21.32 37.81
C LEU A 30 1.34 -20.88 39.20
N GLY A 31 1.58 -19.65 39.60
CA GLY A 31 1.07 -19.06 40.87
C GLY A 31 -0.38 -18.71 40.72
N GLN A 32 -1.22 -19.22 41.64
CA GLN A 32 -2.68 -18.96 41.73
C GLN A 32 -3.05 -17.49 42.10
N SER A 33 -2.13 -16.56 42.07
CA SER A 33 -2.41 -15.15 42.25
C SER A 33 -3.01 -14.57 40.97
N GLY A 34 -4.33 -14.49 40.94
CA GLY A 34 -5.14 -14.02 39.82
C GLY A 34 -4.97 -12.55 39.40
N ALA A 35 -3.76 -12.04 39.50
CA ALA A 35 -3.35 -10.70 39.02
C ALA A 35 -1.97 -10.80 38.40
N GLY A 36 -1.79 -11.68 37.37
CA GLY A 36 -0.64 -11.64 36.52
C GLY A 36 -0.61 -10.31 35.75
N GLY A 37 0.03 -9.28 36.32
CA GLY A 37 0.20 -8.00 35.66
C GLY A 37 0.84 -8.21 34.30
N SER A 38 0.34 -7.52 33.27
CA SER A 38 0.92 -7.53 31.92
C SER A 38 2.37 -7.06 32.03
N LEU A 39 3.34 -7.94 31.72
CA LEU A 39 4.78 -7.60 31.70
C LEU A 39 5.12 -6.70 30.52
N VAL A 40 4.41 -6.88 29.40
CA VAL A 40 4.52 -6.08 28.19
C VAL A 40 3.13 -5.77 27.67
N ALA A 41 2.80 -4.49 27.52
CA ALA A 41 1.57 -4.08 26.87
C ALA A 41 1.72 -4.21 25.34
N PRO A 42 0.67 -4.64 24.60
CA PRO A 42 0.63 -4.48 23.15
C PRO A 42 0.69 -2.99 22.78
N GLU A 43 1.05 -2.69 21.55
CA GLU A 43 1.05 -1.32 21.05
C GLU A 43 -0.36 -0.73 21.09
N PRO A 44 -0.50 0.59 21.30
CA PRO A 44 -1.79 1.25 21.26
C PRO A 44 -2.48 1.00 19.90
N GLY A 45 -3.73 0.54 19.92
CA GLY A 45 -4.48 0.24 18.70
C GLY A 45 -4.25 -1.17 18.11
N ASP A 46 -3.42 -2.02 18.71
CA ASP A 46 -3.24 -3.41 18.29
C ASP A 46 -4.53 -4.23 18.54
N ARG A 47 -5.24 -4.53 17.47
CA ARG A 47 -6.51 -5.27 17.49
C ARG A 47 -6.35 -6.80 17.48
N ARG A 48 -5.15 -7.32 17.28
CA ARG A 48 -4.88 -8.77 17.19
C ARG A 48 -5.27 -9.50 18.47
N PHE A 49 -5.20 -8.81 19.61
CA PHE A 49 -5.50 -9.34 20.93
C PHE A 49 -6.79 -8.76 21.56
N ALA A 50 -7.78 -8.41 20.71
CA ALA A 50 -9.02 -7.79 21.15
C ALA A 50 -9.98 -8.77 21.86
N ALA A 51 -9.93 -10.07 21.53
CA ALA A 51 -10.77 -11.09 22.16
C ALA A 51 -10.50 -11.16 23.69
N ALA A 52 -11.56 -11.33 24.45
CA ALA A 52 -11.48 -11.33 25.92
C ALA A 52 -10.59 -12.44 26.47
N GLU A 53 -10.56 -13.58 25.78
CA GLU A 53 -9.77 -14.74 26.15
C GLU A 53 -8.26 -14.48 26.24
N TRP A 54 -7.76 -13.51 25.45
CA TRP A 54 -6.37 -13.05 25.54
C TRP A 54 -6.01 -12.39 26.87
N ARG A 55 -7.03 -11.99 27.66
CA ARG A 55 -6.88 -11.41 28.99
C ARG A 55 -7.34 -12.35 30.07
N ASP A 56 -8.50 -12.98 29.86
CA ASP A 56 -9.24 -13.66 30.91
C ASP A 56 -8.86 -15.16 31.03
N ASN A 57 -8.23 -15.74 30.01
CA ASN A 57 -7.74 -17.13 30.06
C ASN A 57 -6.21 -17.16 30.29
N PRO A 58 -5.73 -17.82 31.34
CA PRO A 58 -4.31 -17.85 31.72
C PRO A 58 -3.40 -18.38 30.60
N TYR A 59 -3.84 -19.39 29.84
CA TYR A 59 -3.07 -19.95 28.72
C TYR A 59 -2.88 -18.92 27.61
N TYR A 60 -3.97 -18.27 27.15
CA TYR A 60 -3.87 -17.27 26.09
C TYR A 60 -3.15 -16.01 26.56
N ALA A 61 -3.34 -15.60 27.81
CA ALA A 61 -2.58 -14.51 28.40
C ALA A 61 -1.06 -14.80 28.38
N TYR A 62 -0.67 -16.02 28.74
CA TYR A 62 0.72 -16.47 28.69
C TYR A 62 1.26 -16.48 27.26
N VAL A 63 0.54 -17.04 26.27
CA VAL A 63 0.93 -17.10 24.86
C VAL A 63 1.12 -15.68 24.33
N LYS A 64 0.17 -14.76 24.58
CA LYS A 64 0.28 -13.35 24.19
C LYS A 64 1.53 -12.70 24.78
N GLN A 65 1.73 -12.84 26.11
CA GLN A 65 2.85 -12.19 26.80
C GLN A 65 4.20 -12.76 26.34
N SER A 66 4.29 -14.07 26.12
CA SER A 66 5.50 -14.72 25.57
C SER A 66 5.85 -14.16 24.19
N TYR A 67 4.85 -14.00 23.32
CA TYR A 67 5.02 -13.41 22.00
C TYR A 67 5.48 -11.95 22.08
N LEU A 68 4.83 -11.11 22.91
CA LEU A 68 5.19 -9.71 23.07
C LEU A 68 6.61 -9.55 23.62
N LEU A 69 7.01 -10.39 24.59
CA LEU A 69 8.37 -10.42 25.11
C LEU A 69 9.39 -10.81 24.04
N ALA A 70 9.09 -11.84 23.25
CA ALA A 70 9.97 -12.29 22.17
C ALA A 70 10.10 -11.22 21.06
N SER A 71 9.00 -10.61 20.65
CA SER A 71 9.00 -9.53 19.65
C SER A 71 9.83 -8.33 20.12
N ARG A 72 9.67 -7.94 21.39
CA ARG A 72 10.47 -6.85 21.98
C ARG A 72 11.95 -7.20 22.04
N PHE A 73 12.29 -8.42 22.45
CA PHE A 73 13.67 -8.89 22.47
C PHE A 73 14.31 -8.84 21.08
N LEU A 74 13.61 -9.29 20.03
CA LEU A 74 14.09 -9.22 18.65
C LEU A 74 14.28 -7.75 18.18
N SER A 75 13.37 -6.87 18.56
CA SER A 75 13.51 -5.43 18.27
C SER A 75 14.70 -4.81 18.98
N ASP A 76 14.89 -5.12 20.27
CA ASP A 76 16.03 -4.64 21.06
C ASP A 76 17.38 -5.17 20.49
N LEU A 77 17.41 -6.42 19.98
CA LEU A 77 18.55 -6.97 19.28
C LEU A 77 18.84 -6.21 17.97
N ALA A 78 17.81 -5.92 17.17
CA ALA A 78 17.98 -5.15 15.94
C ALA A 78 18.52 -3.72 16.24
N GLU A 79 18.03 -3.09 17.31
CA GLU A 79 18.53 -1.79 17.77
C GLU A 79 19.97 -1.84 18.25
N SER A 80 20.39 -2.95 18.85
CA SER A 80 21.74 -3.13 19.34
C SER A 80 22.79 -3.40 18.25
N ALA A 81 22.35 -3.79 17.05
CA ALA A 81 23.27 -4.11 15.95
C ALA A 81 24.03 -2.87 15.46
N GLU A 82 25.33 -2.97 15.35
CA GLU A 82 26.18 -1.94 14.77
C GLU A 82 26.20 -2.08 13.25
N LEU A 83 25.29 -1.36 12.60
CA LEU A 83 25.08 -1.33 11.16
C LEU A 83 24.96 0.11 10.68
N ASP A 84 25.24 0.35 9.40
CA ASP A 84 24.87 1.61 8.77
C ASP A 84 23.34 1.83 8.80
N ALA A 85 22.90 3.06 8.65
CA ALA A 85 21.50 3.44 8.82
C ALA A 85 20.55 2.62 7.93
N LYS A 86 20.86 2.46 6.63
CA LYS A 86 20.04 1.73 5.68
C LYS A 86 19.94 0.23 6.01
N SER A 87 21.06 -0.39 6.38
CA SER A 87 21.12 -1.80 6.81
C SER A 87 20.37 -2.01 8.12
N LYS A 88 20.43 -1.05 9.04
CA LYS A 88 19.71 -1.09 10.31
C LYS A 88 18.19 -1.00 10.09
N ASP A 89 17.75 -0.11 9.23
CA ASP A 89 16.33 0.02 8.89
C ASP A 89 15.80 -1.24 8.18
N ARG A 90 16.59 -1.86 7.30
CA ARG A 90 16.26 -3.17 6.71
C ARG A 90 16.11 -4.26 7.77
N LEU A 91 17.04 -4.30 8.75
CA LEU A 91 16.94 -5.26 9.84
C LEU A 91 15.71 -5.02 10.71
N ARG A 92 15.41 -3.78 11.09
CA ARG A 92 14.18 -3.40 11.80
C ARG A 92 12.94 -3.87 11.07
N PHE A 93 12.88 -3.58 9.77
CA PHE A 93 11.77 -4.01 8.92
C PHE A 93 11.63 -5.54 8.87
N ALA A 94 12.72 -6.26 8.65
CA ALA A 94 12.71 -7.73 8.61
C ALA A 94 12.26 -8.32 9.95
N VAL A 95 12.74 -7.80 11.08
CA VAL A 95 12.32 -8.22 12.43
C VAL A 95 10.84 -7.93 12.65
N LYS A 96 10.37 -6.75 12.21
CA LYS A 96 8.93 -6.42 12.29
C LYS A 96 8.09 -7.40 11.48
N GLN A 97 8.44 -7.66 10.22
CA GLN A 97 7.73 -8.61 9.35
C GLN A 97 7.70 -10.02 9.95
N TRP A 98 8.83 -10.47 10.47
CA TRP A 98 8.91 -11.76 11.16
C TRP A 98 8.01 -11.80 12.40
N SER A 99 8.07 -10.79 13.26
CA SER A 99 7.25 -10.70 14.46
C SER A 99 5.77 -10.68 14.10
N ASP A 100 5.37 -9.87 13.09
CA ASP A 100 3.99 -9.80 12.64
C ASP A 100 3.50 -11.16 12.12
N ALA A 101 4.31 -11.87 11.33
CA ALA A 101 3.99 -13.19 10.81
C ALA A 101 3.84 -14.24 11.93
N MET A 102 4.70 -14.20 12.94
CA MET A 102 4.72 -15.16 14.06
C MET A 102 3.74 -14.81 15.17
N CYS A 103 2.87 -13.82 14.97
CA CYS A 103 1.85 -13.49 15.95
C CYS A 103 0.91 -14.68 16.22
N PRO A 104 0.71 -15.08 17.47
CA PRO A 104 -0.15 -16.22 17.80
C PRO A 104 -1.61 -16.05 17.37
N ALA A 105 -2.06 -14.82 17.15
CA ALA A 105 -3.37 -14.54 16.57
C ALA A 105 -3.51 -15.00 15.11
N ASN A 106 -2.41 -15.24 14.40
CA ASN A 106 -2.40 -15.68 13.00
C ASN A 106 -2.51 -17.19 12.81
N PHE A 107 -2.59 -17.97 13.89
CA PHE A 107 -2.60 -19.44 13.82
C PHE A 107 -3.86 -20.01 14.45
N ALA A 108 -4.49 -20.97 13.78
CA ALA A 108 -5.71 -21.60 14.25
C ALA A 108 -5.58 -22.21 15.67
N ALA A 109 -4.45 -22.87 15.95
CA ALA A 109 -4.22 -23.54 17.22
C ALA A 109 -4.05 -22.59 18.43
N THR A 110 -3.67 -21.35 18.20
CA THR A 110 -3.36 -20.40 19.27
C THR A 110 -4.30 -19.20 19.31
N ASN A 111 -5.16 -19.02 18.32
CA ASN A 111 -6.14 -17.93 18.30
C ASN A 111 -7.47 -18.38 18.94
N PRO A 112 -7.84 -17.85 20.13
CA PRO A 112 -9.06 -18.27 20.82
C PRO A 112 -10.34 -17.96 20.03
N ALA A 113 -10.38 -16.86 19.26
CA ALA A 113 -11.54 -16.52 18.45
C ALA A 113 -11.76 -17.52 17.31
N VAL A 114 -10.67 -17.99 16.67
CA VAL A 114 -10.73 -19.01 15.62
C VAL A 114 -11.21 -20.35 16.18
N LEU A 115 -10.69 -20.78 17.33
CA LEU A 115 -11.12 -22.02 17.99
C LEU A 115 -12.58 -21.96 18.40
N LYS A 116 -13.01 -20.83 18.97
CA LYS A 116 -14.42 -20.62 19.33
C LYS A 116 -15.31 -20.70 18.07
N GLN A 117 -14.96 -19.97 17.01
CA GLN A 117 -15.72 -19.99 15.76
C GLN A 117 -15.82 -21.39 15.14
N ALA A 118 -14.75 -22.17 15.21
CA ALA A 118 -14.75 -23.56 14.72
C ALA A 118 -15.70 -24.45 15.53
N LEU A 119 -15.73 -24.31 16.85
CA LEU A 119 -16.65 -25.03 17.72
C LEU A 119 -18.10 -24.59 17.51
N ASP A 120 -18.37 -23.29 17.52
CA ASP A 120 -19.72 -22.72 17.37
C ASP A 120 -20.34 -23.09 16.02
N SER A 121 -19.50 -23.21 14.95
CA SER A 121 -19.94 -23.62 13.61
C SER A 121 -19.89 -25.11 13.34
N SER A 122 -19.61 -25.95 14.36
CA SER A 122 -19.40 -27.40 14.18
C SER A 122 -18.41 -27.74 13.05
N GLY A 123 -17.36 -26.92 12.86
CA GLY A 123 -16.30 -27.08 11.86
C GLY A 123 -16.59 -26.47 10.48
N GLU A 124 -17.80 -25.95 10.23
CA GLU A 124 -18.11 -25.33 8.92
C GLU A 124 -17.19 -24.15 8.59
N SER A 125 -16.76 -23.37 9.60
CA SER A 125 -15.83 -22.24 9.37
C SER A 125 -14.51 -22.72 8.78
N ILE A 126 -14.00 -23.89 9.19
CA ILE A 126 -12.78 -24.48 8.65
C ILE A 126 -12.97 -24.85 7.17
N THR A 127 -14.08 -25.50 6.84
CA THR A 127 -14.39 -25.90 5.45
C THR A 127 -14.49 -24.66 4.54
N ARG A 128 -15.19 -23.62 4.97
CA ARG A 128 -15.26 -22.34 4.22
C ARG A 128 -13.89 -21.68 4.10
N GLY A 129 -13.10 -21.69 5.17
CA GLY A 129 -11.75 -21.11 5.17
C GLY A 129 -10.82 -21.80 4.17
N ILE A 130 -10.86 -23.14 4.08
CA ILE A 130 -10.11 -23.89 3.08
C ILE A 130 -10.59 -23.55 1.66
N ALA A 131 -11.89 -23.46 1.44
CA ALA A 131 -12.44 -23.06 0.15
C ALA A 131 -11.97 -21.66 -0.28
N ASN A 132 -11.99 -20.68 0.63
CA ASN A 132 -11.47 -19.34 0.40
C ASN A 132 -9.97 -19.34 0.06
N LEU A 133 -9.18 -20.12 0.80
CA LEU A 133 -7.73 -20.24 0.53
C LEU A 133 -7.47 -20.82 -0.86
N ILE A 134 -8.20 -21.85 -1.27
CA ILE A 134 -8.08 -22.45 -2.60
C ILE A 134 -8.47 -21.42 -3.68
N ALA A 135 -9.57 -20.70 -3.49
CA ALA A 135 -10.01 -19.66 -4.43
C ALA A 135 -8.96 -18.55 -4.60
N ASP A 136 -8.39 -18.06 -3.48
CA ASP A 136 -7.39 -17.01 -3.50
C ASP A 136 -6.04 -17.52 -4.06
N THR A 137 -5.69 -18.78 -3.85
CA THR A 137 -4.52 -19.42 -4.47
C THR A 137 -4.66 -19.44 -6.01
N HIS A 138 -5.84 -19.75 -6.53
CA HIS A 138 -6.12 -19.68 -7.96
C HIS A 138 -6.09 -18.25 -8.51
N ARG A 139 -6.50 -17.25 -7.71
CA ARG A 139 -6.41 -15.82 -8.07
C ARG A 139 -4.98 -15.28 -7.98
N GLY A 140 -4.11 -15.93 -7.23
CA GLY A 140 -2.75 -15.46 -6.94
C GLY A 140 -2.68 -14.27 -5.97
N ARG A 141 -3.76 -13.97 -5.22
CA ARG A 141 -3.81 -12.88 -4.23
C ARG A 141 -4.84 -13.15 -3.14
N ILE A 142 -4.63 -12.52 -1.98
CA ILE A 142 -5.59 -12.55 -0.86
C ILE A 142 -6.78 -11.64 -1.20
N SER A 143 -8.00 -12.11 -1.02
CA SER A 143 -9.21 -11.30 -1.13
C SER A 143 -9.32 -10.35 0.06
N GLN A 144 -9.21 -9.04 -0.20
CA GLN A 144 -9.27 -7.99 0.83
C GLN A 144 -10.63 -7.29 0.88
N THR A 145 -11.46 -7.46 -0.14
CA THR A 145 -12.80 -6.89 -0.25
C THR A 145 -13.73 -7.82 -1.03
N ASP A 146 -15.02 -7.67 -0.85
CA ASP A 146 -16.01 -8.27 -1.75
C ASP A 146 -16.01 -7.51 -3.07
N GLU A 147 -15.28 -8.03 -4.05
CA GLU A 147 -15.15 -7.42 -5.38
C GLU A 147 -16.46 -7.45 -6.17
N SER A 148 -17.37 -8.37 -5.85
CA SER A 148 -18.66 -8.48 -6.55
C SER A 148 -19.63 -7.34 -6.23
N ALA A 149 -19.35 -6.58 -5.16
CA ALA A 149 -20.12 -5.41 -4.77
C ALA A 149 -19.82 -4.15 -5.59
N PHE A 150 -18.79 -4.20 -6.46
CA PHE A 150 -18.30 -3.00 -7.15
C PHE A 150 -18.23 -3.21 -8.66
N GLU A 151 -18.62 -2.15 -9.38
CA GLU A 151 -18.56 -2.07 -10.84
C GLU A 151 -18.19 -0.64 -11.26
N VAL A 152 -17.09 -0.48 -11.99
CA VAL A 152 -16.67 0.81 -12.54
C VAL A 152 -17.67 1.25 -13.62
N GLY A 153 -18.23 2.44 -13.48
CA GLY A 153 -19.33 2.94 -14.30
C GLY A 153 -20.73 2.50 -13.83
N GLY A 154 -20.81 1.51 -12.92
CA GLY A 154 -22.04 1.05 -12.29
C GLY A 154 -22.29 1.71 -10.93
N ASN A 155 -21.33 1.59 -10.01
CA ASN A 155 -21.40 2.21 -8.69
C ASN A 155 -20.08 2.85 -8.23
N LEU A 156 -19.03 2.82 -9.06
CA LEU A 156 -17.78 3.56 -8.93
C LEU A 156 -17.54 4.42 -10.18
N ALA A 157 -16.79 5.52 -10.05
CA ALA A 157 -16.47 6.43 -11.15
C ALA A 157 -17.73 6.96 -11.89
N LEU A 158 -18.70 7.44 -11.13
CA LEU A 158 -20.02 7.81 -11.66
C LEU A 158 -20.11 9.25 -12.14
N THR A 159 -19.10 10.08 -11.92
CA THR A 159 -19.15 11.48 -12.38
C THR A 159 -19.17 11.48 -13.91
N PRO A 160 -20.22 12.07 -14.54
CA PRO A 160 -20.35 12.01 -15.99
C PRO A 160 -19.21 12.72 -16.71
N GLY A 161 -18.64 12.08 -17.73
CA GLY A 161 -17.56 12.61 -18.55
C GLY A 161 -17.43 11.88 -19.86
N ASP A 162 -16.64 12.45 -20.76
CA ASP A 162 -16.39 11.90 -22.09
C ASP A 162 -14.88 11.88 -22.36
N VAL A 163 -14.36 10.85 -23.04
CA VAL A 163 -12.98 10.82 -23.51
C VAL A 163 -12.84 11.80 -24.66
N VAL A 164 -12.01 12.81 -24.47
CA VAL A 164 -11.78 13.89 -25.46
C VAL A 164 -10.45 13.75 -26.22
N TYR A 165 -9.55 12.90 -25.71
CA TYR A 165 -8.29 12.54 -26.37
C TYR A 165 -7.84 11.16 -25.91
N GLU A 166 -7.14 10.45 -26.80
CA GLU A 166 -6.53 9.15 -26.53
C GLU A 166 -5.19 9.02 -27.25
N ASN A 167 -4.22 8.40 -26.59
CA ASN A 167 -2.99 7.89 -27.19
C ASN A 167 -2.66 6.48 -26.69
N GLU A 168 -1.47 5.97 -26.97
CA GLU A 168 -1.05 4.61 -26.57
C GLU A 168 -0.89 4.44 -25.06
N LEU A 169 -0.74 5.53 -24.27
CA LEU A 169 -0.50 5.50 -22.83
C LEU A 169 -1.67 5.99 -21.99
N MET A 170 -2.52 6.88 -22.53
CA MET A 170 -3.60 7.46 -21.75
C MET A 170 -4.85 7.79 -22.56
N GLN A 171 -5.96 7.91 -21.85
CA GLN A 171 -7.15 8.65 -22.27
C GLN A 171 -7.27 9.92 -21.41
N LEU A 172 -7.68 11.04 -22.01
CA LEU A 172 -8.03 12.25 -21.29
C LEU A 172 -9.55 12.36 -21.21
N ILE A 173 -10.08 12.32 -19.99
CA ILE A 173 -11.51 12.44 -19.71
C ILE A 173 -11.80 13.91 -19.38
N GLN A 174 -12.76 14.51 -20.06
CA GLN A 174 -13.37 15.78 -19.66
C GLN A 174 -14.70 15.50 -18.95
N TYR A 175 -14.83 15.96 -17.71
CA TYR A 175 -16.08 15.79 -16.96
C TYR A 175 -17.09 16.86 -17.35
N ARG A 176 -18.38 16.45 -17.37
CA ARG A 176 -19.48 17.37 -17.70
C ARG A 176 -19.69 18.37 -16.58
N ALA A 177 -19.93 19.60 -16.96
CA ALA A 177 -20.22 20.67 -16.00
C ALA A 177 -21.48 20.33 -15.18
N ALA A 178 -21.39 20.50 -13.86
CA ALA A 178 -22.51 20.36 -12.94
C ALA A 178 -23.21 21.69 -12.64
N THR A 179 -22.65 22.82 -13.12
CA THR A 179 -23.11 24.18 -12.88
C THR A 179 -23.37 24.90 -14.20
N PRO A 180 -24.31 25.89 -14.25
CA PRO A 180 -24.58 26.65 -15.49
C PRO A 180 -23.41 27.45 -16.02
N LEU A 181 -22.49 27.87 -15.13
CA LEU A 181 -21.27 28.57 -15.45
C LEU A 181 -20.11 27.89 -14.80
N VAL A 182 -19.00 27.77 -15.52
CA VAL A 182 -17.75 27.16 -15.03
C VAL A 182 -16.58 28.13 -15.14
N GLY A 183 -15.57 27.91 -14.29
CA GLY A 183 -14.30 28.64 -14.40
C GLY A 183 -13.66 28.38 -15.77
N ALA A 184 -13.21 29.45 -16.41
CA ALA A 184 -12.61 29.37 -17.75
C ALA A 184 -11.33 28.53 -17.76
N ARG A 185 -10.50 28.63 -16.69
CA ARG A 185 -9.24 27.89 -16.61
C ARG A 185 -9.50 26.42 -16.29
N PRO A 186 -9.03 25.47 -17.14
CA PRO A 186 -9.23 24.05 -16.91
C PRO A 186 -8.37 23.55 -15.75
N PHE A 187 -8.87 22.53 -15.06
CA PHE A 187 -8.21 21.83 -13.99
C PHE A 187 -7.86 20.42 -14.44
N VAL A 188 -6.58 20.15 -14.67
CA VAL A 188 -6.08 18.85 -15.16
C VAL A 188 -5.55 18.04 -13.99
N MET A 189 -6.11 16.84 -13.78
CA MET A 189 -5.73 15.92 -12.73
C MET A 189 -4.88 14.78 -13.28
N VAL A 190 -3.72 14.55 -12.66
CA VAL A 190 -2.77 13.48 -13.01
C VAL A 190 -2.72 12.47 -11.85
N PRO A 191 -3.48 11.37 -11.93
CA PRO A 191 -3.49 10.33 -10.92
C PRO A 191 -2.26 9.43 -11.03
N PRO A 192 -2.02 8.51 -10.05
CA PRO A 192 -0.94 7.54 -10.15
C PRO A 192 -1.10 6.63 -11.37
N CYS A 193 0.03 6.33 -12.03
CA CYS A 193 0.06 5.40 -13.17
C CYS A 193 0.10 3.92 -12.73
N ILE A 194 0.25 3.64 -11.44
CA ILE A 194 0.31 2.29 -10.86
C ILE A 194 -1.06 1.72 -10.49
N ASN A 195 -2.09 2.56 -10.47
CA ASN A 195 -3.49 2.21 -10.22
C ASN A 195 -4.41 3.01 -11.14
N LYS A 196 -5.71 2.77 -11.06
CA LYS A 196 -6.72 3.43 -11.88
C LYS A 196 -7.05 4.84 -11.38
N PHE A 197 -7.45 5.72 -12.32
CA PHE A 197 -7.78 7.13 -12.09
C PHE A 197 -8.88 7.35 -11.06
N TYR A 198 -9.80 6.40 -10.91
CA TYR A 198 -11.00 6.57 -10.11
C TYR A 198 -10.80 6.58 -8.59
N ILE A 199 -9.55 6.54 -8.11
CA ILE A 199 -9.24 6.92 -6.72
C ILE A 199 -9.79 8.31 -6.39
N LEU A 200 -9.81 9.22 -7.37
CA LEU A 200 -10.34 10.57 -7.22
C LEU A 200 -11.84 10.67 -7.53
N ASP A 201 -12.47 9.55 -7.93
CA ASP A 201 -13.90 9.46 -8.27
C ASP A 201 -14.49 8.11 -7.83
N LEU A 202 -14.33 7.73 -6.56
CA LEU A 202 -14.79 6.45 -6.05
C LEU A 202 -16.31 6.37 -6.07
N ARG A 203 -16.97 6.95 -5.08
CA ARG A 203 -18.42 7.02 -4.97
C ARG A 203 -18.90 8.47 -4.93
N PRO A 204 -20.21 8.74 -5.12
CA PRO A 204 -20.72 10.10 -5.07
C PRO A 204 -20.42 10.89 -3.78
N ASP A 205 -20.33 10.21 -2.65
CA ASP A 205 -20.06 10.80 -1.33
C ASP A 205 -18.57 10.91 -0.99
N ASN A 206 -17.69 10.26 -1.77
CA ASN A 206 -16.24 10.33 -1.61
C ASN A 206 -15.51 10.55 -2.96
N SER A 207 -16.09 11.35 -3.87
CA SER A 207 -15.51 11.76 -5.14
C SER A 207 -14.97 13.18 -5.08
N PHE A 208 -13.65 13.33 -5.23
CA PHE A 208 -13.00 14.63 -5.37
C PHE A 208 -13.35 15.27 -6.73
N VAL A 209 -13.46 14.47 -7.79
CA VAL A 209 -13.87 14.93 -9.12
C VAL A 209 -15.26 15.54 -9.07
N ARG A 210 -16.23 14.81 -8.51
CA ARG A 210 -17.60 15.30 -8.37
C ARG A 210 -17.64 16.62 -7.60
N TYR A 211 -16.96 16.69 -6.47
CA TYR A 211 -16.84 17.92 -5.71
C TYR A 211 -16.31 19.07 -6.58
N ALA A 212 -15.22 18.84 -7.34
CA ALA A 212 -14.63 19.87 -8.19
C ALA A 212 -15.59 20.38 -9.27
N VAL A 213 -16.31 19.49 -9.97
CA VAL A 213 -17.31 19.92 -10.99
C VAL A 213 -18.51 20.62 -10.37
N GLU A 214 -18.95 20.20 -9.17
CA GLU A 214 -20.03 20.87 -8.41
C GLU A 214 -19.61 22.27 -7.92
N GLN A 215 -18.29 22.52 -7.72
CA GLN A 215 -17.74 23.84 -7.44
C GLN A 215 -17.51 24.69 -8.71
N GLY A 216 -17.95 24.23 -9.86
CA GLY A 216 -17.87 24.98 -11.13
C GLY A 216 -16.49 24.92 -11.79
N HIS A 217 -15.66 23.93 -11.51
CA HIS A 217 -14.41 23.74 -12.25
C HIS A 217 -14.64 22.98 -13.56
N THR A 218 -13.90 23.35 -14.61
CA THR A 218 -13.77 22.57 -15.84
C THR A 218 -12.68 21.51 -15.62
N VAL A 219 -13.07 20.27 -15.38
CA VAL A 219 -12.17 19.21 -14.91
C VAL A 219 -11.80 18.26 -16.02
N PHE A 220 -10.50 17.97 -16.15
CA PHE A 220 -9.93 16.94 -17.00
C PHE A 220 -9.15 15.95 -16.12
N MET A 221 -9.23 14.66 -16.49
CA MET A 221 -8.55 13.55 -15.78
C MET A 221 -7.74 12.73 -16.76
N VAL A 222 -6.46 12.54 -16.46
CA VAL A 222 -5.63 11.55 -17.15
C VAL A 222 -6.03 10.15 -16.66
N SER A 223 -6.43 9.28 -17.57
CA SER A 223 -6.69 7.87 -17.31
C SER A 223 -5.58 7.04 -17.97
N TRP A 224 -4.64 6.55 -17.16
CA TRP A 224 -3.53 5.75 -17.66
C TRP A 224 -3.97 4.39 -18.17
N ARG A 225 -3.44 3.97 -19.30
CA ARG A 225 -3.65 2.62 -19.84
C ARG A 225 -3.05 1.56 -18.92
N ASN A 226 -3.73 0.44 -18.75
CA ASN A 226 -3.10 -0.76 -18.23
C ASN A 226 -2.27 -1.39 -19.37
N VAL A 227 -0.96 -1.14 -19.35
CA VAL A 227 -0.07 -1.48 -20.46
C VAL A 227 0.10 -2.98 -20.62
N GLY A 228 0.20 -3.41 -21.88
CA GLY A 228 0.54 -4.77 -22.27
C GLY A 228 1.92 -4.82 -22.96
N PRO A 229 2.32 -6.00 -23.48
CA PRO A 229 3.62 -6.18 -24.13
C PRO A 229 3.89 -5.20 -25.27
N ALA A 230 2.86 -4.77 -26.00
CA ALA A 230 3.00 -3.80 -27.11
C ALA A 230 3.50 -2.42 -26.62
N GLN A 231 3.15 -2.04 -25.39
CA GLN A 231 3.56 -0.78 -24.75
C GLN A 231 4.81 -0.94 -23.86
N GLY A 232 5.43 -2.12 -23.80
CA GLY A 232 6.55 -2.41 -22.91
C GLY A 232 7.79 -1.56 -23.14
N HIS A 233 7.90 -0.88 -24.27
CA HIS A 233 9.04 -0.06 -24.67
C HIS A 233 8.97 1.39 -24.16
N TYR A 234 7.82 1.85 -23.67
CA TYR A 234 7.65 3.21 -23.18
C TYR A 234 8.46 3.47 -21.92
N ASP A 235 9.01 4.69 -21.81
CA ASP A 235 9.82 5.10 -20.68
C ASP A 235 9.20 6.24 -19.87
N TRP A 236 9.98 6.84 -19.00
CA TRP A 236 9.54 7.96 -18.14
C TRP A 236 9.18 9.20 -18.97
N ASP A 237 9.93 9.48 -20.03
CA ASP A 237 9.73 10.68 -20.84
C ASP A 237 8.42 10.58 -21.63
N ASP A 238 8.02 9.41 -22.09
CA ASP A 238 6.73 9.18 -22.77
C ASP A 238 5.52 9.51 -21.85
N TYR A 239 5.63 9.18 -20.58
CA TYR A 239 4.61 9.55 -19.59
C TYR A 239 4.58 11.06 -19.34
N VAL A 240 5.75 11.70 -19.26
CA VAL A 240 5.87 13.16 -19.15
C VAL A 240 5.26 13.83 -20.39
N GLU A 241 5.59 13.37 -21.59
CA GLU A 241 5.04 13.89 -22.84
C GLU A 241 3.52 13.72 -22.92
N SER A 242 2.99 12.61 -22.40
CA SER A 242 1.54 12.41 -22.33
C SER A 242 0.86 13.46 -21.41
N ILE A 243 1.50 13.86 -20.30
CA ILE A 243 0.98 14.93 -19.43
C ILE A 243 1.01 16.28 -20.16
N LEU A 244 2.11 16.59 -20.87
CA LEU A 244 2.22 17.81 -21.65
C LEU A 244 1.13 17.87 -22.73
N LYS A 245 0.87 16.73 -23.37
CA LYS A 245 -0.23 16.61 -24.36
C LYS A 245 -1.61 16.82 -23.73
N ALA A 246 -1.82 16.30 -22.50
CA ALA A 246 -3.07 16.55 -21.78
C ALA A 246 -3.30 18.04 -21.52
N PHE A 247 -2.25 18.79 -21.17
CA PHE A 247 -2.33 20.25 -21.01
C PHE A 247 -2.64 20.97 -22.33
N GLU A 248 -1.98 20.57 -23.42
CA GLU A 248 -2.24 21.12 -24.75
C GLU A 248 -3.72 20.94 -25.13
N VAL A 249 -4.24 19.71 -25.08
CA VAL A 249 -5.64 19.40 -25.42
C VAL A 249 -6.63 20.13 -24.52
N ALA A 250 -6.39 20.19 -23.21
CA ALA A 250 -7.26 20.90 -22.28
C ALA A 250 -7.31 22.41 -22.60
N ARG A 251 -6.18 23.01 -22.97
CA ARG A 251 -6.10 24.44 -23.38
C ARG A 251 -6.81 24.69 -24.71
N GLU A 252 -6.64 23.81 -25.70
CA GLU A 252 -7.32 23.91 -26.99
C GLU A 252 -8.84 23.85 -26.83
N ILE A 253 -9.37 22.89 -26.06
CA ILE A 253 -10.80 22.73 -25.81
C ILE A 253 -11.37 23.96 -25.09
N THR A 254 -10.68 24.44 -24.06
CA THR A 254 -11.17 25.56 -23.23
C THR A 254 -10.81 26.95 -23.79
N ARG A 255 -9.91 26.99 -24.78
CA ARG A 255 -9.33 28.26 -25.34
C ARG A 255 -8.64 29.09 -24.26
N CYS A 256 -8.04 28.47 -23.27
CA CYS A 256 -7.29 29.11 -22.20
C CYS A 256 -5.79 28.95 -22.42
N ASP A 257 -5.03 30.00 -22.06
CA ASP A 257 -3.58 29.99 -22.21
C ASP A 257 -2.89 29.12 -21.18
N ARG A 258 -3.54 28.89 -20.03
CA ARG A 258 -2.97 28.14 -18.90
C ARG A 258 -3.98 27.17 -18.27
N VAL A 259 -3.45 26.15 -17.62
CA VAL A 259 -4.21 25.18 -16.82
C VAL A 259 -3.89 25.32 -15.33
N ASN A 260 -4.78 24.88 -14.46
CA ASN A 260 -4.44 24.47 -13.10
C ASN A 260 -4.19 22.95 -13.13
N ALA A 261 -3.22 22.47 -12.38
CA ALA A 261 -2.86 21.06 -12.37
C ALA A 261 -2.93 20.47 -10.96
N LEU A 262 -3.30 19.19 -10.86
CA LEU A 262 -3.22 18.42 -9.64
C LEU A 262 -2.48 17.12 -9.94
N GLY A 263 -1.48 16.79 -9.12
CA GLY A 263 -0.79 15.51 -9.16
C GLY A 263 -1.03 14.72 -7.88
N PHE A 264 -1.41 13.45 -8.02
CA PHE A 264 -1.61 12.56 -6.89
C PHE A 264 -0.58 11.44 -6.88
N CYS A 265 0.14 11.28 -5.75
CA CYS A 265 1.16 10.25 -5.54
C CYS A 265 2.24 10.30 -6.65
N VAL A 266 2.60 9.18 -7.28
CA VAL A 266 3.55 9.14 -8.40
C VAL A 266 3.08 9.96 -9.61
N GLY A 267 1.78 10.18 -9.79
CA GLY A 267 1.24 11.13 -10.77
C GLY A 267 1.71 12.56 -10.51
N GLY A 268 1.87 12.94 -9.25
CA GLY A 268 2.46 14.22 -8.88
C GLY A 268 3.97 14.28 -9.12
N THR A 269 4.69 13.18 -8.96
CA THR A 269 6.12 13.10 -9.31
C THR A 269 6.32 13.28 -10.83
N LEU A 270 5.49 12.61 -11.64
CA LEU A 270 5.46 12.80 -13.10
C LEU A 270 5.09 14.24 -13.48
N LEU A 271 4.08 14.82 -12.81
CA LEU A 271 3.69 16.20 -13.00
C LEU A 271 4.84 17.17 -12.68
N GLY A 272 5.58 16.91 -11.59
CA GLY A 272 6.77 17.70 -11.23
C GLY A 272 7.83 17.66 -12.32
N ALA A 273 8.10 16.50 -12.92
CA ALA A 273 8.99 16.34 -14.06
C ALA A 273 8.47 17.12 -15.30
N ALA A 274 7.18 17.01 -15.62
CA ALA A 274 6.56 17.76 -16.72
C ALA A 274 6.70 19.28 -16.54
N LEU A 275 6.52 19.78 -15.32
CA LEU A 275 6.71 21.20 -15.01
C LEU A 275 8.17 21.64 -15.15
N ALA A 276 9.12 20.79 -14.77
CA ALA A 276 10.54 21.07 -14.96
C ALA A 276 10.89 21.17 -16.45
N VAL A 277 10.34 20.31 -17.30
CA VAL A 277 10.48 20.37 -18.76
C VAL A 277 9.90 21.68 -19.33
N LEU A 278 8.69 22.07 -18.91
CA LEU A 278 8.08 23.35 -19.32
C LEU A 278 8.94 24.54 -18.91
N ALA A 279 9.42 24.55 -17.67
CA ALA A 279 10.29 25.61 -17.18
C ALA A 279 11.60 25.71 -17.97
N ALA A 280 12.23 24.58 -18.30
CA ALA A 280 13.44 24.53 -19.13
C ALA A 280 13.21 25.05 -20.55
N LYS A 281 12.00 24.87 -21.10
CA LYS A 281 11.59 25.40 -22.40
C LYS A 281 11.15 26.87 -22.34
N GLY A 282 11.05 27.47 -21.15
CA GLY A 282 10.53 28.83 -20.96
C GLY A 282 9.01 28.93 -21.16
N GLU A 283 8.30 27.81 -21.09
CA GLU A 283 6.85 27.74 -21.29
C GLU A 283 6.10 27.90 -19.96
N ASN A 284 5.14 28.81 -19.93
CA ASN A 284 4.31 29.12 -18.75
C ASN A 284 2.88 28.61 -18.96
N THR A 285 2.74 27.29 -19.09
CA THR A 285 1.46 26.62 -19.41
C THR A 285 0.60 26.39 -18.17
N VAL A 286 1.20 26.26 -16.99
CA VAL A 286 0.52 25.94 -15.74
C VAL A 286 0.51 27.15 -14.82
N GLU A 287 -0.66 27.53 -14.32
CA GLU A 287 -0.86 28.66 -13.40
C GLU A 287 -0.67 28.26 -11.94
N SER A 288 -1.23 27.14 -11.55
CA SER A 288 -1.14 26.64 -10.19
C SER A 288 -1.02 25.12 -10.19
N VAL A 289 -0.35 24.60 -9.17
CA VAL A 289 -0.17 23.16 -8.95
C VAL A 289 -0.60 22.78 -7.54
N THR A 290 -1.36 21.70 -7.44
CA THR A 290 -1.69 21.06 -6.18
C THR A 290 -1.07 19.67 -6.15
N TYR A 291 -0.28 19.37 -5.13
CA TYR A 291 0.27 18.03 -4.90
C TYR A 291 -0.47 17.34 -3.75
N LEU A 292 -1.03 16.18 -4.02
CA LEU A 292 -1.66 15.31 -3.02
C LEU A 292 -0.80 14.06 -2.79
N ALA A 293 -0.35 13.84 -1.55
CA ALA A 293 0.47 12.68 -1.17
C ALA A 293 1.61 12.39 -2.17
N THR A 294 2.24 13.44 -2.69
CA THR A 294 3.28 13.40 -3.72
C THR A 294 4.66 13.52 -3.10
N MET A 295 5.60 12.74 -3.59
CA MET A 295 7.01 12.83 -3.25
C MET A 295 7.76 13.49 -4.41
N LEU A 296 8.44 14.61 -4.13
CA LEU A 296 9.32 15.32 -5.07
C LEU A 296 10.79 15.25 -4.63
N ASP A 297 11.04 15.09 -3.35
CA ASP A 297 12.35 14.83 -2.75
C ASP A 297 12.36 13.40 -2.19
N PHE A 298 13.25 12.57 -2.69
CA PHE A 298 13.41 11.17 -2.33
C PHE A 298 14.60 10.90 -1.40
N SER A 299 15.19 11.93 -0.82
CA SER A 299 16.30 11.79 0.14
C SER A 299 15.91 10.99 1.39
N ALA A 300 14.62 11.00 1.74
CA ALA A 300 14.06 10.25 2.86
C ALA A 300 12.76 9.51 2.47
N PRO A 301 12.83 8.48 1.60
CA PRO A 301 11.65 7.84 1.02
C PRO A 301 10.90 6.92 1.99
N GLY A 302 11.32 6.83 3.26
CA GLY A 302 10.73 5.96 4.25
C GLY A 302 10.94 4.46 3.95
N GLN A 303 10.03 3.63 4.45
CA GLN A 303 10.17 2.17 4.35
C GLN A 303 10.16 1.64 2.91
N ILE A 304 9.55 2.34 1.96
CA ILE A 304 9.53 1.88 0.56
C ILE A 304 10.95 1.84 -0.04
N GLY A 305 11.84 2.75 0.38
CA GLY A 305 13.25 2.75 -0.03
C GLY A 305 14.04 1.52 0.43
N LEU A 306 13.52 0.74 1.39
CA LEU A 306 14.17 -0.49 1.86
C LEU A 306 14.13 -1.61 0.80
N PHE A 307 13.16 -1.57 -0.11
CA PHE A 307 13.00 -2.53 -1.20
C PHE A 307 13.89 -2.21 -2.41
N VAL A 308 14.57 -1.06 -2.38
CA VAL A 308 15.38 -0.58 -3.53
C VAL A 308 16.86 -0.63 -3.19
N ASP A 309 17.64 -1.29 -4.05
CA ASP A 309 19.09 -1.22 -4.09
C ASP A 309 19.62 -1.42 -5.52
N GLU A 310 20.90 -1.06 -5.72
CA GLU A 310 21.55 -1.13 -7.03
C GLU A 310 21.49 -2.52 -7.67
N LYS A 311 21.69 -3.58 -6.86
CA LYS A 311 21.67 -4.96 -7.37
C LYS A 311 20.26 -5.37 -7.81
N GLY A 312 19.25 -5.01 -7.02
CA GLY A 312 17.85 -5.28 -7.33
C GLY A 312 17.41 -4.56 -8.60
N ILE A 313 17.75 -3.27 -8.75
CA ILE A 313 17.39 -2.53 -9.94
C ILE A 313 18.17 -2.99 -11.18
N ALA A 314 19.46 -3.36 -11.04
CA ALA A 314 20.22 -3.93 -12.16
C ALA A 314 19.64 -5.28 -12.65
N ALA A 315 19.19 -6.12 -11.73
CA ALA A 315 18.51 -7.38 -12.06
C ALA A 315 17.16 -7.14 -12.75
N ARG A 316 16.39 -6.15 -12.30
CA ARG A 316 15.14 -5.73 -12.94
C ARG A 316 15.37 -5.17 -14.32
N ASP A 317 16.36 -4.30 -14.46
CA ASP A 317 16.74 -3.70 -15.75
C ASP A 317 17.12 -4.77 -16.79
N ALA A 318 17.91 -5.75 -16.38
CA ALA A 318 18.26 -6.89 -17.22
C ALA A 318 17.03 -7.74 -17.64
N ALA A 319 16.02 -7.84 -16.75
CA ALA A 319 14.83 -8.66 -17.01
C ALA A 319 13.77 -7.94 -17.84
N ILE A 320 13.50 -6.66 -17.57
CA ILE A 320 12.38 -5.91 -18.16
C ILE A 320 12.78 -4.54 -18.75
N GLY A 321 14.01 -4.05 -18.55
CA GLY A 321 14.43 -2.70 -18.95
C GLY A 321 14.46 -2.45 -20.45
N ASN A 322 14.47 -3.51 -21.28
CA ASN A 322 14.48 -3.42 -22.73
C ASN A 322 13.12 -3.72 -23.40
N GLY A 323 12.02 -3.33 -22.76
CA GLY A 323 10.69 -3.49 -23.35
C GLY A 323 9.81 -4.54 -22.67
N GLY A 324 10.17 -4.98 -21.47
CA GLY A 324 9.34 -5.87 -20.65
C GLY A 324 8.24 -5.12 -19.88
N ILE A 325 7.46 -5.86 -19.12
CA ILE A 325 6.37 -5.35 -18.29
C ILE A 325 6.65 -5.70 -16.83
N LEU A 326 6.47 -4.72 -15.92
CA LEU A 326 6.31 -4.98 -14.49
C LEU A 326 4.82 -5.24 -14.23
N PRO A 327 4.43 -6.44 -13.76
CA PRO A 327 3.04 -6.70 -13.38
C PRO A 327 2.60 -5.81 -12.20
N GLY A 328 1.43 -5.20 -12.28
CA GLY A 328 0.88 -4.38 -11.20
C GLY A 328 0.73 -5.13 -9.88
N ALA A 329 0.46 -6.44 -9.93
CA ALA A 329 0.37 -7.29 -8.75
C ALA A 329 1.67 -7.33 -7.91
N GLU A 330 2.85 -7.15 -8.51
CA GLU A 330 4.12 -7.08 -7.76
C GLU A 330 4.21 -5.82 -6.90
N LEU A 331 3.78 -4.68 -7.47
CA LEU A 331 3.70 -3.42 -6.70
C LEU A 331 2.66 -3.50 -5.59
N ALA A 332 1.47 -4.01 -5.89
CA ALA A 332 0.42 -4.22 -4.90
C ALA A 332 0.90 -5.11 -3.74
N SER A 333 1.63 -6.19 -4.03
CA SER A 333 2.23 -7.05 -3.01
C SER A 333 3.24 -6.31 -2.14
N THR A 334 4.06 -5.45 -2.73
CA THR A 334 5.04 -4.63 -1.99
C THR A 334 4.33 -3.66 -1.04
N PHE A 335 3.28 -2.97 -1.51
CA PHE A 335 2.49 -2.07 -0.66
C PHE A 335 1.76 -2.81 0.46
N ASN A 336 1.23 -4.00 0.20
CA ASN A 336 0.60 -4.83 1.25
C ASN A 336 1.60 -5.24 2.34
N MET A 337 2.86 -5.57 1.97
CA MET A 337 3.91 -5.90 2.95
C MET A 337 4.29 -4.73 3.84
N LEU A 338 4.24 -3.48 3.37
CA LEU A 338 4.50 -2.31 4.21
C LEU A 338 3.51 -2.20 5.38
N ARG A 339 2.30 -2.71 5.22
CA ARG A 339 1.22 -2.67 6.22
C ARG A 339 0.61 -4.05 6.45
N ALA A 340 1.43 -5.06 6.65
CA ALA A 340 1.00 -6.47 6.73
C ALA A 340 -0.08 -6.71 7.81
N ASN A 341 -0.02 -6.02 8.95
CA ASN A 341 -1.03 -6.12 10.01
C ASN A 341 -2.38 -5.46 9.68
N ASP A 342 -2.43 -4.64 8.62
CA ASP A 342 -3.68 -4.04 8.14
C ASP A 342 -4.17 -4.72 6.85
N LEU A 343 -3.24 -5.15 5.98
CA LEU A 343 -3.55 -5.57 4.60
C LEU A 343 -3.31 -7.06 4.32
N ILE A 344 -2.69 -7.81 5.22
CA ILE A 344 -2.42 -9.24 5.04
C ILE A 344 -3.06 -10.06 6.16
N TRP A 345 -2.55 -9.94 7.38
CA TRP A 345 -2.88 -10.85 8.47
C TRP A 345 -4.35 -10.81 8.89
N PRO A 346 -5.05 -9.68 8.95
CA PRO A 346 -6.48 -9.66 9.27
C PRO A 346 -7.32 -10.46 8.26
N TYR A 347 -6.95 -10.41 6.97
CA TYR A 347 -7.65 -11.16 5.92
C TYR A 347 -7.31 -12.65 5.96
N VAL A 348 -6.05 -13.02 6.24
CA VAL A 348 -5.66 -14.42 6.47
C VAL A 348 -6.48 -15.02 7.61
N VAL A 349 -6.58 -14.32 8.74
CA VAL A 349 -7.35 -14.78 9.91
C VAL A 349 -8.84 -14.85 9.57
N ASN A 350 -9.42 -13.76 9.05
CA ASN A 350 -10.85 -13.70 8.76
C ASN A 350 -11.27 -14.71 7.69
N ASN A 351 -10.57 -14.72 6.56
CA ASN A 351 -11.01 -15.48 5.39
C ASN A 351 -10.67 -16.96 5.52
N TYR A 352 -9.42 -17.28 5.96
CA TYR A 352 -8.93 -18.67 5.94
C TYR A 352 -9.10 -19.39 7.25
N LEU A 353 -8.94 -18.71 8.40
CA LEU A 353 -9.05 -19.35 9.70
C LEU A 353 -10.47 -19.31 10.26
N MET A 354 -11.19 -18.20 10.05
CA MET A 354 -12.57 -18.04 10.54
C MET A 354 -13.63 -18.37 9.49
N GLY A 355 -13.23 -18.59 8.21
CA GLY A 355 -14.15 -18.90 7.12
C GLY A 355 -15.11 -17.75 6.80
N GLY A 356 -14.70 -16.51 7.10
CA GLY A 356 -15.45 -15.30 6.79
C GLY A 356 -15.29 -14.86 5.33
N ALA A 357 -16.09 -13.88 4.93
CA ALA A 357 -15.90 -13.14 3.69
C ALA A 357 -15.46 -11.70 4.03
N PRO A 358 -14.60 -11.09 3.21
CA PRO A 358 -14.25 -9.68 3.41
C PRO A 358 -15.47 -8.79 3.15
N ALA A 359 -15.60 -7.71 3.94
CA ALA A 359 -16.62 -6.70 3.71
C ALA A 359 -16.35 -5.90 2.44
N ALA A 360 -17.40 -5.40 1.79
CA ALA A 360 -17.27 -4.53 0.65
C ALA A 360 -16.65 -3.18 1.06
N PHE A 361 -15.51 -2.84 0.48
CA PHE A 361 -14.80 -1.58 0.73
C PHE A 361 -14.19 -1.06 -0.58
N ASP A 362 -14.69 0.05 -1.06
CA ASP A 362 -14.36 0.64 -2.37
C ASP A 362 -12.87 0.98 -2.54
N LEU A 363 -12.23 1.50 -1.50
CA LEU A 363 -10.79 1.82 -1.54
C LEU A 363 -9.94 0.56 -1.72
N LEU A 364 -10.30 -0.57 -1.11
CA LEU A 364 -9.58 -1.84 -1.28
C LEU A 364 -9.86 -2.48 -2.64
N TYR A 365 -11.06 -2.27 -3.19
CA TYR A 365 -11.36 -2.64 -4.58
C TYR A 365 -10.43 -1.90 -5.53
N TRP A 366 -10.33 -0.57 -5.41
CA TRP A 366 -9.39 0.24 -6.19
C TRP A 366 -7.94 -0.20 -5.99
N ASN A 367 -7.51 -0.47 -4.75
CA ASN A 367 -6.15 -0.90 -4.45
C ASN A 367 -5.79 -2.24 -5.13
N ALA A 368 -6.78 -3.12 -5.29
CA ALA A 368 -6.62 -4.39 -5.99
C ALA A 368 -6.61 -4.25 -7.53
N ASP A 369 -7.13 -3.14 -8.08
CA ASP A 369 -7.15 -2.83 -9.53
C ASP A 369 -5.85 -2.12 -9.96
N SER A 370 -4.73 -2.78 -9.72
CA SER A 370 -3.40 -2.28 -10.05
C SER A 370 -3.13 -2.26 -11.55
N THR A 371 -2.23 -1.36 -11.96
CA THR A 371 -1.85 -1.16 -13.37
C THR A 371 -0.41 -1.63 -13.59
N ASN A 372 -0.19 -2.37 -14.65
CA ASN A 372 1.15 -2.73 -15.13
C ASN A 372 1.94 -1.49 -15.53
N LEU A 373 3.26 -1.56 -15.44
CA LEU A 373 4.17 -0.53 -15.92
C LEU A 373 5.11 -1.07 -17.00
N PRO A 374 5.48 -0.26 -18.01
CA PRO A 374 6.58 -0.59 -18.87
C PRO A 374 7.88 -0.72 -18.08
N GLY A 375 8.70 -1.70 -18.43
CA GLY A 375 9.96 -1.97 -17.74
C GLY A 375 10.92 -0.78 -17.76
N PRO A 376 11.19 -0.14 -18.92
CA PRO A 376 12.04 1.06 -19.00
C PRO A 376 11.53 2.19 -18.10
N MET A 377 10.22 2.47 -18.11
CA MET A 377 9.61 3.49 -17.25
C MET A 377 9.86 3.20 -15.78
N TYR A 378 9.57 1.98 -15.32
CA TYR A 378 9.77 1.58 -13.93
C TYR A 378 11.24 1.65 -13.51
N CYS A 379 12.16 1.10 -14.33
CA CYS A 379 13.59 1.10 -14.03
C CYS A 379 14.17 2.52 -13.98
N SER A 380 13.76 3.40 -14.90
CA SER A 380 14.14 4.82 -14.91
C SER A 380 13.63 5.53 -13.66
N TYR A 381 12.34 5.36 -13.34
CA TYR A 381 11.73 5.95 -12.13
C TYR A 381 12.51 5.56 -10.87
N VAL A 382 12.66 4.27 -10.62
CA VAL A 382 13.29 3.80 -9.36
C VAL A 382 14.75 4.19 -9.27
N ARG A 383 15.49 4.13 -10.39
CA ARG A 383 16.91 4.50 -10.45
C ARG A 383 17.13 5.98 -10.16
N ASN A 384 16.30 6.85 -10.74
CA ASN A 384 16.49 8.30 -10.65
C ASN A 384 15.86 8.94 -9.43
N THR A 385 15.11 8.16 -8.61
CA THR A 385 14.44 8.70 -7.43
C THR A 385 14.89 8.03 -6.14
N TYR A 386 14.85 6.69 -6.04
CA TYR A 386 15.11 5.95 -4.79
C TYR A 386 16.58 5.54 -4.59
N LEU A 387 17.44 5.57 -5.64
CA LEU A 387 18.87 5.32 -5.55
C LEU A 387 19.65 6.62 -5.45
#